data_b91df53dc843d39e91e3f14be10b5fd4
#
_entry.id   b91df53dc843d39e91e3f14be10b5fd4
#
_cell.length_a   1.000
_cell.length_b   1.000
_cell.length_c   1.000
_cell.angle_alpha   90.00
_cell.angle_beta   90.00
_cell.angle_gamma   90.00
#
_symmetry.space_group_name_H-M   'P 1'
#
loop_
_entity.id
_entity.type
_entity.pdbx_description
1 polymer ?
#
loop_
_entity_poly.entity_id
_entity_poly.type
_entity_poly.pdbx_seq_one_letter_code
_entity_poly.pdbx_strand_id
1 'polypeptide(L)'
;MKRINQLLILVLFLSAIFVSIPAYASKVSSDMWTTLDTASGTCVFTINLPIDGCLTIITEINGRNKTERLWGPRFMKKGTYRLSFPEKKLTNKKGSIELYNIKLTPFKETGSKGKGERQFDNPTGIDYDVARKEILIADSGNDRIIRLGKDGRFIGKHGGFGLSYTGSKKSDEGEDSLNSPYDVAAGGFSNFYISDYGNDRIAIYDSYKSYKGNLFPKKNDRRNRLNKPKGIVTDYENNIWVVDGRSDLVYKISPHSSKLLEIGGFGYSEKQLKNPTQVDVGIDGSVYVADRGKSRIAVFDRLGSYKYEIKDSLKSPTGVAVDSDGLLTVCDDNLNELSLYTPQGIRLSVISEAANGSSFKKPSDIALCDDTIFLLDSGNHRIIHIKREKEGYVVSWQGPSTVLE
;
A
#
# COMPACT_ATOMS: atom_id res chain seq x y z
N MET A 1 18.62 -43.87 -34.57
CA MET A 1 17.16 -43.68 -34.70
C MET A 1 16.41 -44.04 -33.41
N LYS A 2 16.76 -43.47 -32.25
CA LYS A 2 16.08 -43.71 -30.95
C LYS A 2 15.98 -42.45 -30.07
N ARG A 3 16.05 -41.23 -30.65
CA ARG A 3 15.96 -39.98 -29.86
C ARG A 3 14.87 -39.00 -30.28
N ILE A 4 14.01 -39.36 -31.21
CA ILE A 4 12.94 -38.47 -31.73
C ILE A 4 11.57 -38.74 -31.10
N ASN A 5 11.37 -39.94 -30.48
CA ASN A 5 10.04 -40.31 -29.96
C ASN A 5 9.75 -39.89 -28.50
N GLN A 6 10.71 -39.31 -27.75
CA GLN A 6 10.41 -38.81 -26.39
C GLN A 6 9.94 -37.36 -26.35
N LEU A 7 10.18 -36.57 -27.41
CA LEU A 7 9.73 -35.18 -27.44
C LEU A 7 8.25 -35.00 -27.77
N LEU A 8 7.63 -35.99 -28.40
CA LEU A 8 6.24 -35.93 -28.84
C LEU A 8 5.22 -36.36 -27.77
N ILE A 9 5.65 -37.07 -26.74
CA ILE A 9 4.78 -37.57 -25.65
C ILE A 9 4.61 -36.51 -24.55
N LEU A 10 5.55 -35.58 -24.38
CA LEU A 10 5.48 -34.54 -23.34
C LEU A 10 4.54 -33.40 -23.71
N VAL A 11 4.25 -33.19 -25.01
CA VAL A 11 3.33 -32.14 -25.49
C VAL A 11 1.85 -32.52 -25.34
N LEU A 12 1.53 -33.80 -25.25
CA LEU A 12 0.15 -34.30 -25.18
C LEU A 12 -0.42 -34.43 -23.76
N PHE A 13 0.41 -34.32 -22.72
CA PHE A 13 -0.05 -34.32 -21.33
C PHE A 13 -0.32 -32.95 -20.74
N LEU A 14 -0.01 -31.85 -21.45
CA LEU A 14 -0.26 -30.47 -21.03
C LEU A 14 -1.67 -29.96 -21.36
N SER A 15 -2.54 -30.75 -21.99
CA SER A 15 -3.85 -30.31 -22.48
C SER A 15 -5.05 -30.69 -21.59
N ALA A 16 -4.88 -31.27 -20.42
CA ALA A 16 -6.02 -31.85 -19.69
C ALA A 16 -6.11 -31.54 -18.19
N ILE A 17 -5.66 -30.39 -17.70
CA ILE A 17 -6.03 -29.97 -16.35
C ILE A 17 -6.45 -28.47 -16.39
N PHE A 18 -7.69 -28.25 -16.75
CA PHE A 18 -8.38 -26.99 -16.44
C PHE A 18 -8.89 -27.04 -15.00
N VAL A 19 -8.21 -26.38 -14.08
CA VAL A 19 -8.74 -26.06 -12.76
C VAL A 19 -9.20 -24.61 -12.77
N SER A 20 -10.39 -24.37 -12.26
CA SER A 20 -11.10 -23.11 -12.19
C SER A 20 -10.19 -21.91 -11.89
N ILE A 21 -10.02 -21.04 -12.86
CA ILE A 21 -9.32 -19.76 -12.77
C ILE A 21 -10.23 -18.81 -12.00
N PRO A 22 -9.73 -18.10 -10.95
CA PRO A 22 -10.47 -16.97 -10.41
C PRO A 22 -10.73 -15.95 -11.53
N ALA A 23 -11.84 -15.22 -11.46
CA ALA A 23 -12.43 -14.40 -12.50
C ALA A 23 -11.60 -13.17 -12.95
N TYR A 24 -10.31 -13.34 -13.14
CA TYR A 24 -9.46 -12.41 -13.88
C TYR A 24 -9.18 -13.04 -15.23
N ALA A 25 -9.70 -12.44 -16.30
CA ALA A 25 -9.56 -12.93 -17.66
C ALA A 25 -8.09 -12.93 -18.10
N SER A 26 -7.35 -13.94 -17.69
CA SER A 26 -6.02 -14.17 -18.21
C SER A 26 -6.16 -14.94 -19.53
N LYS A 27 -5.62 -14.37 -20.61
CA LYS A 27 -5.43 -15.07 -21.85
C LYS A 27 -4.42 -16.19 -21.59
N VAL A 28 -4.87 -17.45 -21.57
CA VAL A 28 -3.95 -18.58 -21.71
C VAL A 28 -3.41 -18.53 -23.14
N SER A 29 -2.16 -18.10 -23.30
CA SER A 29 -1.52 -17.96 -24.60
C SER A 29 -0.49 -19.08 -24.76
N SER A 30 -0.42 -19.64 -25.99
CA SER A 30 0.65 -20.55 -26.39
C SER A 30 2.05 -19.93 -26.38
N ASP A 31 2.15 -18.62 -26.13
CA ASP A 31 3.38 -17.85 -26.27
C ASP A 31 4.21 -17.82 -24.97
N MET A 32 3.57 -17.97 -23.81
CA MET A 32 4.26 -18.15 -22.53
C MET A 32 4.34 -19.63 -22.20
N TRP A 33 5.55 -20.14 -22.05
CA TRP A 33 5.78 -21.52 -21.64
C TRP A 33 6.80 -21.62 -20.54
N THR A 34 6.74 -22.69 -19.76
CA THR A 34 7.69 -23.01 -18.71
C THR A 34 8.03 -24.50 -18.73
N THR A 35 9.28 -24.83 -18.41
CA THR A 35 9.72 -26.18 -18.06
C THR A 35 10.26 -26.16 -16.65
N LEU A 36 10.11 -27.27 -15.94
CA LEU A 36 10.69 -27.49 -14.64
C LEU A 36 11.60 -28.71 -14.70
N ASP A 37 12.89 -28.48 -14.64
CA ASP A 37 13.91 -29.52 -14.64
C ASP A 37 14.44 -29.73 -13.21
N THR A 38 14.71 -30.98 -12.84
CA THR A 38 15.30 -31.33 -11.55
C THR A 38 16.67 -31.99 -11.76
N ALA A 39 17.68 -31.46 -11.08
CA ALA A 39 19.02 -32.00 -11.11
C ALA A 39 19.73 -31.73 -9.78
N SER A 40 20.34 -32.74 -9.18
CA SER A 40 21.22 -32.59 -8.01
C SER A 40 20.60 -31.79 -6.84
N GLY A 41 19.33 -32.05 -6.52
CA GLY A 41 18.63 -31.37 -5.41
C GLY A 41 18.20 -29.95 -5.71
N THR A 42 18.18 -29.54 -6.99
CA THR A 42 17.77 -28.22 -7.45
C THR A 42 16.70 -28.35 -8.54
N CYS A 43 15.63 -27.56 -8.40
CA CYS A 43 14.63 -27.39 -9.43
C CYS A 43 14.89 -26.09 -10.21
N VAL A 44 14.88 -26.14 -11.53
CA VAL A 44 15.13 -25.00 -12.42
C VAL A 44 13.90 -24.76 -13.28
N PHE A 45 13.24 -23.63 -13.08
CA PHE A 45 12.24 -23.14 -14.03
C PHE A 45 12.95 -22.46 -15.20
N THR A 46 12.69 -22.92 -16.42
CA THR A 46 13.01 -22.18 -17.64
C THR A 46 11.70 -21.56 -18.15
N ILE A 47 11.64 -20.24 -18.19
CA ILE A 47 10.40 -19.46 -18.45
C ILE A 47 10.63 -18.58 -19.65
N ASN A 48 9.79 -18.70 -20.68
CA ASN A 48 9.77 -17.76 -21.80
C ASN A 48 8.69 -16.71 -21.60
N LEU A 49 9.09 -15.45 -21.62
CA LEU A 49 8.20 -14.31 -21.45
C LEU A 49 7.92 -13.67 -22.81
N PRO A 50 6.66 -13.67 -23.29
CA PRO A 50 6.30 -13.10 -24.59
C PRO A 50 6.29 -11.58 -24.59
N ILE A 51 6.16 -10.95 -23.42
CA ILE A 51 6.11 -9.49 -23.24
C ILE A 51 6.91 -9.08 -22.01
N ASP A 52 7.20 -7.79 -21.89
CA ASP A 52 7.68 -7.19 -20.64
C ASP A 52 6.57 -7.19 -19.59
N GLY A 53 6.88 -7.44 -18.32
CA GLY A 53 5.87 -7.42 -17.26
C GLY A 53 6.39 -7.85 -15.88
N CYS A 54 5.52 -7.82 -14.90
CA CYS A 54 5.80 -8.35 -13.58
C CYS A 54 5.65 -9.86 -13.54
N LEU A 55 6.72 -10.57 -13.16
CA LEU A 55 6.73 -12.02 -12.99
C LEU A 55 6.62 -12.37 -11.51
N THR A 56 5.70 -13.28 -11.21
CA THR A 56 5.51 -13.85 -9.86
C THR A 56 5.39 -15.35 -9.95
N ILE A 57 6.01 -16.08 -9.02
CA ILE A 57 5.84 -17.53 -8.86
C ILE A 57 5.12 -17.79 -7.55
N ILE A 58 4.01 -18.49 -7.64
CA ILE A 58 3.11 -18.78 -6.52
C ILE A 58 3.05 -20.29 -6.32
N THR A 59 2.99 -20.75 -5.08
CA THR A 59 2.74 -22.14 -4.69
C THR A 59 1.43 -22.23 -3.90
N GLU A 60 0.68 -23.32 -4.09
CA GLU A 60 -0.48 -23.64 -3.27
C GLU A 60 -0.06 -24.23 -1.92
N ILE A 61 -0.75 -23.82 -0.86
CA ILE A 61 -0.56 -24.41 0.48
C ILE A 61 -1.53 -25.59 0.61
N ASN A 62 -0.98 -26.77 0.93
CA ASN A 62 -1.70 -28.06 1.00
C ASN A 62 -3.12 -27.94 1.57
N GLY A 63 -4.12 -28.27 0.72
CA GLY A 63 -5.52 -28.48 1.11
C GLY A 63 -6.31 -27.26 1.59
N ARG A 64 -5.74 -26.10 1.53
CA ARG A 64 -6.42 -24.81 1.83
C ARG A 64 -6.35 -23.96 0.58
N ASN A 65 -7.43 -23.33 0.14
CA ASN A 65 -7.46 -22.37 -0.97
C ASN A 65 -6.58 -21.13 -0.66
N LYS A 66 -5.36 -21.36 -0.22
CA LYS A 66 -4.35 -20.37 0.13
C LYS A 66 -3.13 -20.59 -0.73
N THR A 67 -2.54 -19.51 -1.18
CA THR A 67 -1.30 -19.49 -1.94
C THR A 67 -0.20 -18.81 -1.14
N GLU A 68 1.03 -19.20 -1.37
CA GLU A 68 2.23 -18.58 -0.84
C GLU A 68 3.09 -18.12 -2.00
N ARG A 69 3.64 -16.91 -1.90
CA ARG A 69 4.57 -16.40 -2.91
C ARG A 69 5.92 -17.07 -2.74
N LEU A 70 6.37 -17.73 -3.79
CA LEU A 70 7.67 -18.34 -3.85
C LEU A 70 8.75 -17.36 -4.33
N TRP A 71 8.39 -16.46 -5.28
CA TRP A 71 9.28 -15.49 -5.89
C TRP A 71 8.52 -14.35 -6.56
N GLY A 72 9.13 -13.16 -6.63
CA GLY A 72 8.56 -11.97 -7.23
C GLY A 72 7.65 -11.18 -6.26
N PRO A 73 6.90 -10.19 -6.72
CA PRO A 73 6.88 -9.71 -8.10
C PRO A 73 8.20 -9.04 -8.51
N ARG A 74 8.66 -9.30 -9.72
CA ARG A 74 9.80 -8.61 -10.34
C ARG A 74 9.46 -8.24 -11.77
N PHE A 75 9.76 -7.01 -12.17
CA PHE A 75 9.65 -6.62 -13.55
C PHE A 75 10.74 -7.31 -14.36
N MET A 76 10.33 -7.98 -15.44
CA MET A 76 11.19 -8.73 -16.35
C MET A 76 10.94 -8.26 -17.78
N LYS A 77 12.00 -8.16 -18.57
CA LYS A 77 11.90 -7.90 -20.00
C LYS A 77 11.43 -9.16 -20.72
N LYS A 78 10.85 -9.01 -21.92
CA LYS A 78 10.61 -10.13 -22.85
C LYS A 78 11.88 -10.96 -23.01
N GLY A 79 11.74 -12.29 -22.97
CA GLY A 79 12.91 -13.20 -23.13
C GLY A 79 12.79 -14.49 -22.33
N THR A 80 13.84 -15.29 -22.36
CA THR A 80 13.88 -16.57 -21.65
C THR A 80 14.76 -16.46 -20.40
N TYR A 81 14.23 -16.92 -19.27
CA TYR A 81 14.86 -16.83 -17.96
C TYR A 81 14.96 -18.20 -17.30
N ARG A 82 15.97 -18.39 -16.47
CA ARG A 82 16.16 -19.58 -15.65
C ARG A 82 16.19 -19.18 -14.18
N LEU A 83 15.27 -19.72 -13.39
CA LEU A 83 15.16 -19.47 -11.96
C LEU A 83 15.32 -20.78 -11.21
N SER A 84 16.26 -20.81 -10.27
CA SER A 84 16.61 -22.02 -9.54
C SER A 84 16.12 -21.98 -8.09
N PHE A 85 15.56 -23.08 -7.63
CA PHE A 85 15.09 -23.27 -6.25
C PHE A 85 15.58 -24.59 -5.68
N PRO A 86 15.84 -24.69 -4.36
CA PRO A 86 16.10 -25.97 -3.72
C PRO A 86 14.92 -26.93 -3.94
N GLU A 87 15.18 -28.16 -4.37
CA GLU A 87 14.14 -29.17 -4.69
C GLU A 87 13.16 -29.37 -3.53
N LYS A 88 13.66 -29.46 -2.29
CA LYS A 88 12.83 -29.57 -1.07
C LYS A 88 11.76 -28.49 -0.90
N LYS A 89 11.90 -27.33 -1.56
CA LYS A 89 10.89 -26.26 -1.56
C LYS A 89 9.73 -26.55 -2.49
N LEU A 90 9.92 -27.37 -3.51
CA LEU A 90 8.96 -27.62 -4.59
C LEU A 90 8.39 -29.03 -4.60
N THR A 91 9.02 -29.98 -3.88
CA THR A 91 8.59 -31.39 -3.81
C THR A 91 7.13 -31.47 -3.33
N ASN A 92 6.30 -32.23 -4.07
CA ASN A 92 4.87 -32.39 -3.85
C ASN A 92 4.05 -31.06 -3.83
N LYS A 93 4.58 -29.99 -4.38
CA LYS A 93 3.89 -28.71 -4.50
C LYS A 93 3.45 -28.48 -5.94
N LYS A 94 2.42 -27.65 -6.08
CA LYS A 94 1.95 -27.11 -7.34
C LYS A 94 1.67 -25.63 -7.20
N GLY A 95 1.54 -24.93 -8.31
CA GLY A 95 1.27 -23.50 -8.29
C GLY A 95 1.16 -22.90 -9.67
N SER A 96 1.34 -21.61 -9.76
CA SER A 96 1.32 -20.86 -11.00
C SER A 96 2.50 -19.92 -11.15
N ILE A 97 2.82 -19.59 -12.39
CA ILE A 97 3.71 -18.51 -12.78
C ILE A 97 2.84 -17.48 -13.46
N GLU A 98 2.85 -16.28 -12.94
CA GLU A 98 2.05 -15.15 -13.43
C GLU A 98 2.97 -14.10 -14.04
N LEU A 99 2.73 -13.75 -15.30
CA LEU A 99 3.33 -12.58 -15.96
C LEU A 99 2.21 -11.58 -16.23
N TYR A 100 2.29 -10.39 -15.63
CA TYR A 100 1.23 -9.41 -15.75
C TYR A 100 1.74 -7.99 -15.83
N ASN A 101 0.95 -7.14 -16.47
CA ASN A 101 0.96 -5.70 -16.33
C ASN A 101 -0.24 -5.26 -15.50
N ILE A 102 -0.17 -4.06 -14.95
CA ILE A 102 -1.26 -3.52 -14.14
C ILE A 102 -1.82 -2.30 -14.86
N LYS A 103 -3.12 -2.38 -15.15
CA LYS A 103 -3.91 -1.27 -15.66
C LYS A 103 -4.63 -0.58 -14.51
N LEU A 104 -4.57 0.72 -14.49
CA LEU A 104 -5.29 1.59 -13.55
C LEU A 104 -6.47 2.23 -14.29
N THR A 105 -7.69 1.97 -13.82
CA THR A 105 -8.91 2.46 -14.46
C THR A 105 -9.75 3.24 -13.44
N PRO A 106 -9.76 4.57 -13.47
CA PRO A 106 -10.69 5.38 -12.69
C PRO A 106 -12.14 5.07 -13.08
N PHE A 107 -13.01 4.84 -12.12
CA PHE A 107 -14.40 4.47 -12.41
C PHE A 107 -15.46 5.27 -11.63
N LYS A 108 -15.05 5.99 -10.59
CA LYS A 108 -15.97 6.76 -9.74
C LYS A 108 -15.26 7.92 -9.08
N GLU A 109 -16.06 8.96 -8.79
CA GLU A 109 -15.65 10.11 -8.00
C GLU A 109 -16.60 10.31 -6.81
N THR A 110 -16.07 10.77 -5.69
CA THR A 110 -16.85 11.09 -4.49
C THR A 110 -16.35 12.38 -3.89
N GLY A 111 -17.23 13.32 -3.66
CA GLY A 111 -16.91 14.58 -3.00
C GLY A 111 -16.98 15.81 -3.90
N SER A 112 -16.95 16.95 -3.27
CA SER A 112 -16.89 18.29 -3.87
C SER A 112 -16.48 19.29 -2.78
N LYS A 113 -16.14 20.53 -3.16
CA LYS A 113 -15.79 21.56 -2.19
C LYS A 113 -16.96 21.92 -1.29
N GLY A 114 -16.73 21.99 0.03
CA GLY A 114 -17.74 22.46 0.99
C GLY A 114 -17.65 21.83 2.38
N LYS A 115 -18.73 21.97 3.17
CA LYS A 115 -18.84 21.51 4.57
C LYS A 115 -19.90 20.43 4.80
N GLY A 116 -20.62 20.03 3.74
CA GLY A 116 -21.64 18.96 3.82
C GLY A 116 -21.05 17.59 4.11
N GLU A 117 -21.91 16.57 4.12
CA GLU A 117 -21.57 15.20 4.50
C GLU A 117 -20.57 14.51 3.55
N ARG A 118 -20.62 14.86 2.27
CA ARG A 118 -19.71 14.37 1.22
C ARG A 118 -19.00 15.52 0.53
N GLN A 119 -18.76 16.61 1.25
CA GLN A 119 -18.00 17.73 0.77
C GLN A 119 -16.74 17.87 1.61
N PHE A 120 -15.67 18.34 1.01
CA PHE A 120 -14.38 18.49 1.65
C PHE A 120 -13.82 19.90 1.43
N ASP A 121 -13.01 20.36 2.36
CA ASP A 121 -12.19 21.55 2.16
C ASP A 121 -10.73 21.22 2.45
N ASN A 122 -9.91 21.25 1.39
CA ASN A 122 -8.49 20.90 1.45
C ASN A 122 -8.22 19.61 2.24
N PRO A 123 -8.84 18.48 1.86
CA PRO A 123 -8.60 17.21 2.52
C PRO A 123 -7.13 16.79 2.29
N THR A 124 -6.46 16.16 3.27
CA THR A 124 -5.02 15.90 3.21
C THR A 124 -4.64 14.42 3.36
N GLY A 125 -5.40 13.65 4.13
CA GLY A 125 -5.11 12.24 4.40
C GLY A 125 -6.31 11.34 4.19
N ILE A 126 -6.08 10.09 3.83
CA ILE A 126 -7.11 9.08 3.59
C ILE A 126 -6.61 7.69 4.00
N ASP A 127 -7.45 6.93 4.70
CA ASP A 127 -7.20 5.52 4.99
C ASP A 127 -8.45 4.66 4.77
N TYR A 128 -8.26 3.36 4.65
CA TYR A 128 -9.33 2.39 4.53
C TYR A 128 -9.34 1.42 5.69
N ASP A 129 -10.36 1.54 6.54
CA ASP A 129 -10.61 0.58 7.61
C ASP A 129 -11.17 -0.73 7.05
N VAL A 130 -10.32 -1.73 6.92
CA VAL A 130 -10.68 -3.06 6.39
C VAL A 130 -11.73 -3.76 7.26
N ALA A 131 -11.65 -3.58 8.59
CA ALA A 131 -12.56 -4.26 9.53
C ALA A 131 -13.99 -3.71 9.43
N ARG A 132 -14.13 -2.39 9.21
CA ARG A 132 -15.44 -1.72 9.09
C ARG A 132 -15.89 -1.50 7.66
N LYS A 133 -14.98 -1.69 6.69
CA LYS A 133 -15.17 -1.37 5.26
C LYS A 133 -15.54 0.11 5.05
N GLU A 134 -14.80 0.97 5.72
CA GLU A 134 -15.01 2.42 5.70
C GLU A 134 -13.79 3.16 5.17
N ILE A 135 -14.03 4.23 4.43
CA ILE A 135 -13.03 5.21 4.03
C ILE A 135 -13.00 6.30 5.09
N LEU A 136 -11.82 6.57 5.61
CA LEU A 136 -11.56 7.63 6.57
C LEU A 136 -10.86 8.79 5.86
N ILE A 137 -11.31 10.03 6.05
CA ILE A 137 -10.75 11.19 5.37
C ILE A 137 -10.46 12.29 6.39
N ALA A 138 -9.22 12.77 6.42
CA ALA A 138 -8.84 13.97 7.14
C ALA A 138 -9.23 15.20 6.30
N ASP A 139 -10.37 15.81 6.62
CA ASP A 139 -10.93 17.00 5.99
C ASP A 139 -10.38 18.25 6.70
N SER A 140 -9.10 18.54 6.43
CA SER A 140 -8.26 19.48 7.19
C SER A 140 -8.83 20.88 7.27
N GLY A 141 -9.35 21.41 6.16
CA GLY A 141 -9.92 22.76 6.13
C GLY A 141 -11.27 22.87 6.86
N ASN A 142 -11.87 21.75 7.24
CA ASN A 142 -13.09 21.69 8.03
C ASN A 142 -12.85 21.14 9.47
N ASP A 143 -11.60 20.96 9.88
CA ASP A 143 -11.17 20.48 11.20
C ASP A 143 -11.84 19.16 11.64
N ARG A 144 -12.03 18.23 10.72
CA ARG A 144 -12.79 17.00 10.99
C ARG A 144 -12.25 15.78 10.25
N ILE A 145 -12.67 14.60 10.73
CA ILE A 145 -12.55 13.32 10.01
C ILE A 145 -13.93 12.94 9.48
N ILE A 146 -14.02 12.65 8.19
CA ILE A 146 -15.23 12.13 7.54
C ILE A 146 -15.07 10.60 7.40
N ARG A 147 -16.17 9.86 7.62
CA ARG A 147 -16.28 8.43 7.41
C ARG A 147 -17.29 8.15 6.31
N LEU A 148 -16.84 7.45 5.27
CA LEU A 148 -17.68 7.02 4.15
C LEU A 148 -17.63 5.50 4.02
N GLY A 149 -18.70 4.89 3.53
CA GLY A 149 -18.67 3.51 3.05
C GLY A 149 -17.79 3.39 1.79
N LYS A 150 -17.37 2.17 1.45
CA LYS A 150 -16.64 1.88 0.21
C LYS A 150 -17.37 2.40 -1.05
N ASP A 151 -18.69 2.48 -0.98
CA ASP A 151 -19.56 3.04 -2.00
C ASP A 151 -19.68 4.58 -1.98
N GLY A 152 -18.96 5.27 -1.10
CA GLY A 152 -19.00 6.73 -0.93
C GLY A 152 -20.22 7.24 -0.16
N ARG A 153 -21.04 6.38 0.45
CA ARG A 153 -22.15 6.77 1.30
C ARG A 153 -21.62 7.33 2.64
N PHE A 154 -22.17 8.47 3.08
CA PHE A 154 -21.81 9.05 4.38
C PHE A 154 -22.21 8.12 5.53
N ILE A 155 -21.30 7.89 6.46
CA ILE A 155 -21.49 7.09 7.67
C ILE A 155 -21.47 8.00 8.92
N GLY A 156 -20.54 8.93 8.95
CA GLY A 156 -20.38 9.81 10.10
C GLY A 156 -19.16 10.71 10.01
N LYS A 157 -18.95 11.48 11.06
CA LYS A 157 -17.79 12.37 11.21
C LYS A 157 -17.32 12.41 12.65
N HIS A 158 -16.05 12.74 12.85
CA HIS A 158 -15.42 13.05 14.13
C HIS A 158 -14.80 14.45 14.08
N GLY A 159 -14.75 15.13 15.22
CA GLY A 159 -14.20 16.48 15.31
C GLY A 159 -15.10 17.55 14.69
N GLY A 160 -14.57 18.73 14.60
CA GLY A 160 -15.19 19.96 14.14
C GLY A 160 -14.66 21.11 14.99
N PHE A 161 -14.47 22.27 14.39
CA PHE A 161 -13.96 23.43 15.09
C PHE A 161 -14.89 23.81 16.26
N GLY A 162 -14.36 23.82 17.49
CA GLY A 162 -15.08 24.26 18.68
C GLY A 162 -16.24 23.36 19.16
N LEU A 163 -16.40 22.15 18.62
CA LEU A 163 -17.43 21.21 19.05
C LEU A 163 -16.84 20.15 19.99
N SER A 164 -16.85 20.44 21.28
CA SER A 164 -16.77 19.39 22.30
C SER A 164 -18.03 18.53 22.21
N TYR A 165 -17.88 17.25 21.90
CA TYR A 165 -18.99 16.27 21.85
C TYR A 165 -19.34 15.69 23.23
N THR A 166 -18.59 16.03 24.26
CA THR A 166 -18.95 15.64 25.63
C THR A 166 -19.93 16.66 26.18
N GLY A 167 -21.20 16.28 26.32
CA GLY A 167 -22.26 17.09 26.92
C GLY A 167 -22.05 17.37 28.42
N SER A 168 -20.83 17.39 28.92
CA SER A 168 -20.41 17.73 30.26
C SER A 168 -19.66 19.05 30.26
N LYS A 169 -20.18 19.92 31.12
CA LYS A 169 -19.75 21.29 31.44
C LYS A 169 -18.26 21.56 31.25
N LYS A 170 -17.97 22.69 30.56
CA LYS A 170 -16.75 23.50 30.63
C LYS A 170 -15.69 23.03 31.64
N SER A 171 -14.87 22.09 31.23
CA SER A 171 -13.54 21.92 31.81
C SER A 171 -12.67 21.41 30.67
N ASP A 172 -11.67 22.18 30.33
CA ASP A 172 -10.71 21.97 29.24
C ASP A 172 -11.29 22.14 27.82
N GLU A 173 -11.57 23.38 27.43
CA GLU A 173 -11.80 23.78 26.07
C GLU A 173 -10.67 23.24 25.20
N GLY A 174 -10.93 22.20 24.36
CA GLY A 174 -10.07 21.80 23.28
C GLY A 174 -9.47 20.40 23.29
N GLU A 175 -9.69 19.55 24.29
CA GLU A 175 -9.05 18.22 24.26
C GLU A 175 -9.60 17.30 23.15
N ASP A 176 -10.87 17.38 22.83
CA ASP A 176 -11.55 16.59 21.78
C ASP A 176 -11.74 17.31 20.45
N SER A 177 -11.35 18.60 20.34
CA SER A 177 -11.42 19.34 19.08
C SER A 177 -10.18 19.10 18.22
N LEU A 178 -10.38 18.90 16.92
CA LEU A 178 -9.30 18.80 15.94
C LEU A 178 -8.97 20.20 15.38
N ASN A 179 -7.71 20.37 14.99
CA ASN A 179 -7.22 21.57 14.33
C ASN A 179 -6.36 21.21 13.13
N SER A 180 -6.88 21.37 11.94
CA SER A 180 -6.22 21.00 10.69
C SER A 180 -5.65 19.57 10.75
N PRO A 181 -6.48 18.55 11.02
CA PRO A 181 -6.02 17.17 11.03
C PRO A 181 -5.38 16.83 9.68
N TYR A 182 -4.17 16.32 9.71
CA TYR A 182 -3.43 16.04 8.47
C TYR A 182 -3.78 14.68 7.89
N ASP A 183 -3.85 13.66 8.75
CA ASP A 183 -4.08 12.29 8.32
C ASP A 183 -4.77 11.47 9.42
N VAL A 184 -5.27 10.28 9.04
CA VAL A 184 -5.98 9.36 9.92
C VAL A 184 -5.61 7.94 9.59
N ALA A 185 -5.34 7.12 10.61
CA ALA A 185 -5.10 5.69 10.49
C ALA A 185 -6.13 4.87 11.27
N ALA A 186 -6.67 3.85 10.64
CA ALA A 186 -7.44 2.82 11.32
C ALA A 186 -6.50 1.95 12.15
N GLY A 187 -6.84 1.72 13.42
CA GLY A 187 -6.02 0.95 14.35
C GLY A 187 -6.74 -0.26 14.92
N GLY A 188 -6.00 -1.08 15.65
CA GLY A 188 -6.58 -2.16 16.45
C GLY A 188 -7.55 -1.65 17.51
N PHE A 189 -8.36 -2.57 18.07
CA PHE A 189 -9.32 -2.26 19.14
C PHE A 189 -10.37 -1.19 18.79
N SER A 190 -10.69 -1.05 17.50
CA SER A 190 -11.69 -0.08 17.03
C SER A 190 -11.29 1.40 17.20
N ASN A 191 -10.00 1.68 17.34
CA ASN A 191 -9.51 3.03 17.45
C ASN A 191 -9.16 3.64 16.09
N PHE A 192 -9.23 4.98 16.02
CA PHE A 192 -8.65 5.80 14.97
C PHE A 192 -7.55 6.66 15.57
N TYR A 193 -6.41 6.72 14.91
CA TYR A 193 -5.31 7.59 15.25
C TYR A 193 -5.26 8.74 14.27
N ILE A 194 -5.31 9.97 14.76
CA ILE A 194 -5.42 11.17 13.93
C ILE A 194 -4.20 12.06 14.16
N SER A 195 -3.46 12.35 13.11
CA SER A 195 -2.43 13.38 13.12
C SER A 195 -3.06 14.76 13.20
N ASP A 196 -3.27 15.25 14.42
CA ASP A 196 -3.87 16.56 14.69
C ASP A 196 -2.80 17.65 14.58
N TYR A 197 -2.50 17.99 13.31
CA TYR A 197 -1.36 18.82 12.88
C TYR A 197 -1.33 20.18 13.58
N GLY A 198 -2.48 20.85 13.68
CA GLY A 198 -2.58 22.18 14.30
C GLY A 198 -2.34 22.15 15.80
N ASN A 199 -2.57 21.00 16.47
CA ASN A 199 -2.43 20.82 17.92
C ASN A 199 -1.16 20.05 18.31
N ASP A 200 -0.25 19.73 17.37
CA ASP A 200 1.01 19.03 17.62
C ASP A 200 0.83 17.70 18.38
N ARG A 201 -0.19 16.89 18.03
CA ARG A 201 -0.53 15.66 18.75
C ARG A 201 -1.05 14.55 17.83
N ILE A 202 -1.10 13.31 18.33
CA ILE A 202 -1.92 12.24 17.79
C ILE A 202 -3.15 12.09 18.69
N ALA A 203 -4.32 12.38 18.18
CA ALA A 203 -5.59 12.20 18.89
C ALA A 203 -6.13 10.79 18.65
N ILE A 204 -6.66 10.15 19.70
CA ILE A 204 -7.27 8.82 19.64
C ILE A 204 -8.78 8.95 19.77
N TYR A 205 -9.51 8.39 18.81
CA TYR A 205 -10.97 8.26 18.87
C TYR A 205 -11.36 6.81 18.69
N ASP A 206 -12.47 6.42 19.33
CA ASP A 206 -13.08 5.12 19.04
C ASP A 206 -14.14 5.24 17.92
N SER A 207 -14.65 4.07 17.49
CA SER A 207 -15.69 4.00 16.46
C SER A 207 -17.02 4.62 16.87
N TYR A 208 -17.23 4.84 18.17
CA TYR A 208 -18.42 5.47 18.74
C TYR A 208 -18.30 7.00 18.85
N LYS A 209 -17.25 7.60 18.26
CA LYS A 209 -16.94 9.03 18.26
C LYS A 209 -16.46 9.57 19.62
N SER A 210 -16.05 8.70 20.53
CA SER A 210 -15.52 9.13 21.81
C SER A 210 -14.03 9.39 21.71
N TYR A 211 -13.60 10.57 22.11
CA TYR A 211 -12.20 10.88 22.31
C TYR A 211 -11.64 10.07 23.49
N LYS A 212 -10.53 9.40 23.27
CA LYS A 212 -9.88 8.53 24.26
C LYS A 212 -8.61 9.13 24.86
N GLY A 213 -8.16 10.25 24.35
CA GLY A 213 -6.93 10.88 24.79
C GLY A 213 -5.94 11.06 23.64
N ASN A 214 -4.71 11.36 24.00
CA ASN A 214 -3.62 11.54 23.06
C ASN A 214 -2.63 10.39 23.18
N LEU A 215 -2.18 9.89 22.05
CA LEU A 215 -1.01 9.05 21.97
C LEU A 215 0.22 9.97 21.89
N PHE A 216 1.26 9.67 22.66
CA PHE A 216 2.54 10.33 22.54
C PHE A 216 2.55 11.77 21.92
N PRO A 217 3.19 12.77 22.54
CA PRO A 217 3.92 12.64 23.79
C PRO A 217 3.02 12.90 25.00
N LYS A 218 3.42 12.40 26.18
CA LYS A 218 2.78 12.81 27.43
C LYS A 218 2.96 14.32 27.59
N LYS A 219 1.90 15.03 27.97
CA LYS A 219 1.73 16.49 28.02
C LYS A 219 2.92 17.32 28.59
N ASN A 220 3.89 16.70 29.28
CA ASN A 220 5.00 17.36 29.93
C ASN A 220 6.40 16.87 29.51
N ASP A 221 6.51 15.98 28.51
CA ASP A 221 7.82 15.53 28.06
C ASP A 221 8.30 16.35 26.87
N ARG A 222 9.05 17.42 27.18
CA ARG A 222 9.61 18.33 26.16
C ARG A 222 10.59 17.63 25.20
N ARG A 223 11.14 16.47 25.57
CA ARG A 223 12.12 15.73 24.76
C ARG A 223 11.51 14.82 23.72
N ASN A 224 10.23 14.47 23.90
CA ASN A 224 9.50 13.56 23.02
C ASN A 224 8.27 14.24 22.41
N ARG A 225 8.33 15.49 22.06
CA ARG A 225 7.20 16.26 21.53
C ARG A 225 7.13 16.10 20.03
N LEU A 226 5.95 15.69 19.54
CA LEU A 226 5.61 15.77 18.12
C LEU A 226 5.48 17.23 17.69
N ASN A 227 5.89 17.50 16.45
CA ASN A 227 5.85 18.83 15.88
C ASN A 227 5.25 18.75 14.46
N LYS A 228 4.00 19.21 14.35
CA LYS A 228 3.29 19.18 13.08
C LYS A 228 3.23 17.75 12.51
N PRO A 229 2.60 16.79 13.21
CA PRO A 229 2.48 15.42 12.73
C PRO A 229 1.72 15.41 11.39
N LYS A 230 2.24 14.62 10.44
CA LYS A 230 1.68 14.47 9.10
C LYS A 230 1.17 13.04 8.89
N GLY A 231 1.65 12.35 7.87
CA GLY A 231 1.24 11.00 7.56
C GLY A 231 1.33 10.04 8.74
N ILE A 232 0.33 9.20 8.90
CA ILE A 232 0.22 8.24 10.01
C ILE A 232 -0.34 6.92 9.48
N VAL A 233 0.22 5.80 9.95
CA VAL A 233 -0.24 4.45 9.61
C VAL A 233 -0.09 3.51 10.79
N THR A 234 -0.85 2.43 10.82
CA THR A 234 -0.66 1.33 11.76
C THR A 234 -0.04 0.11 11.07
N ASP A 235 0.99 -0.48 11.69
CA ASP A 235 1.58 -1.72 11.20
C ASP A 235 0.80 -2.97 11.66
N TYR A 236 1.19 -4.15 11.17
CA TYR A 236 0.54 -5.43 11.50
C TYR A 236 0.64 -5.82 12.98
N GLU A 237 1.55 -5.19 13.72
CA GLU A 237 1.69 -5.35 15.18
C GLU A 237 0.87 -4.29 15.96
N ASN A 238 0.07 -3.47 15.25
CA ASN A 238 -0.67 -2.31 15.76
C ASN A 238 0.23 -1.20 16.33
N ASN A 239 1.51 -1.14 15.96
CA ASN A 239 2.31 0.04 16.25
C ASN A 239 1.94 1.17 15.30
N ILE A 240 2.08 2.38 15.76
CA ILE A 240 1.75 3.58 15.03
C ILE A 240 3.04 4.18 14.47
N TRP A 241 3.07 4.38 13.16
CA TRP A 241 4.12 5.11 12.48
C TRP A 241 3.62 6.49 12.12
N VAL A 242 4.38 7.52 12.43
CA VAL A 242 3.98 8.91 12.19
C VAL A 242 5.15 9.75 11.72
N VAL A 243 4.88 10.59 10.74
CA VAL A 243 5.83 11.61 10.26
C VAL A 243 5.75 12.82 11.17
N ASP A 244 6.88 13.20 11.80
CA ASP A 244 7.06 14.50 12.45
C ASP A 244 7.53 15.52 11.40
N GLY A 245 6.59 16.31 10.91
CA GLY A 245 6.79 17.15 9.72
C GLY A 245 7.75 18.33 9.93
N ARG A 246 8.09 18.69 11.16
CA ARG A 246 9.03 19.79 11.45
C ARG A 246 10.44 19.30 11.79
N SER A 247 10.55 18.08 12.30
CA SER A 247 11.82 17.49 12.69
C SER A 247 12.44 16.63 11.60
N ASP A 248 11.72 16.44 10.46
CA ASP A 248 12.11 15.54 9.37
C ASP A 248 12.35 14.09 9.85
N LEU A 249 11.56 13.66 10.85
CA LEU A 249 11.64 12.35 11.47
C LEU A 249 10.38 11.52 11.19
N VAL A 250 10.54 10.20 11.24
CA VAL A 250 9.44 9.25 11.37
C VAL A 250 9.60 8.49 12.67
N TYR A 251 8.56 8.44 13.48
CA TYR A 251 8.53 7.69 14.74
C TYR A 251 7.72 6.41 14.59
N LYS A 252 8.22 5.31 15.16
CA LYS A 252 7.43 4.13 15.53
C LYS A 252 7.06 4.22 16.99
N ILE A 253 5.75 4.15 17.29
CA ILE A 253 5.19 4.32 18.62
C ILE A 253 4.33 3.10 18.93
N SER A 254 4.48 2.51 20.12
CA SER A 254 3.60 1.42 20.55
C SER A 254 2.19 1.93 20.86
N PRO A 255 1.14 1.07 20.85
CA PRO A 255 -0.21 1.45 21.27
C PRO A 255 -0.28 1.99 22.71
N HIS A 256 0.75 1.71 23.52
CA HIS A 256 0.88 2.17 24.90
C HIS A 256 1.72 3.45 25.06
N SER A 257 1.88 4.22 23.98
CA SER A 257 2.60 5.51 23.97
C SER A 257 4.11 5.43 24.25
N SER A 258 4.77 4.31 23.94
CA SER A 258 6.21 4.19 24.04
C SER A 258 6.86 4.38 22.67
N LYS A 259 7.85 5.28 22.56
CA LYS A 259 8.66 5.42 21.35
C LYS A 259 9.54 4.16 21.19
N LEU A 260 9.38 3.45 20.08
CA LEU A 260 10.11 2.22 19.78
C LEU A 260 11.27 2.46 18.81
N LEU A 261 11.09 3.38 17.86
CA LEU A 261 12.07 3.66 16.81
C LEU A 261 11.95 5.10 16.31
N GLU A 262 13.06 5.61 15.79
CA GLU A 262 13.18 6.91 15.15
C GLU A 262 14.03 6.78 13.89
N ILE A 263 13.53 7.26 12.74
CA ILE A 263 14.22 7.23 11.45
C ILE A 263 14.28 8.62 10.84
N GLY A 264 15.31 8.91 10.06
CA GLY A 264 15.44 10.16 9.34
C GLY A 264 16.22 11.22 10.10
N GLY A 265 15.60 12.37 10.31
CA GLY A 265 16.21 13.57 10.84
C GLY A 265 16.82 14.46 9.77
N PHE A 266 17.06 15.72 10.12
CA PHE A 266 17.61 16.73 9.21
C PHE A 266 19.03 16.38 8.75
N GLY A 267 19.31 16.56 7.45
CA GLY A 267 20.65 16.44 6.88
C GLY A 267 20.69 15.98 5.42
N TYR A 268 21.90 15.69 4.94
CA TYR A 268 22.17 15.45 3.51
C TYR A 268 22.45 13.98 3.18
N SER A 269 22.69 13.13 4.16
CA SER A 269 22.95 11.70 3.90
C SER A 269 21.70 10.99 3.39
N GLU A 270 21.88 9.81 2.79
CA GLU A 270 20.80 9.01 2.23
C GLU A 270 19.74 8.60 3.26
N LYS A 271 20.19 8.30 4.50
CA LYS A 271 19.28 7.93 5.59
C LYS A 271 18.47 9.10 6.18
N GLN A 272 18.85 10.34 5.88
CA GLN A 272 18.17 11.53 6.38
C GLN A 272 17.02 11.92 5.45
N LEU A 273 15.98 12.52 6.02
CA LEU A 273 14.77 12.95 5.29
C LEU A 273 14.74 14.48 5.15
N LYS A 274 13.89 14.95 4.23
CA LYS A 274 13.63 16.37 4.05
C LYS A 274 12.18 16.61 3.71
N ASN A 275 11.45 17.27 4.59
CA ASN A 275 10.02 17.53 4.43
C ASN A 275 9.21 16.26 4.08
N PRO A 276 9.37 15.16 4.83
CA PRO A 276 8.59 13.96 4.61
C PRO A 276 7.10 14.27 4.82
N THR A 277 6.24 13.57 4.07
CA THR A 277 4.78 13.81 4.10
C THR A 277 3.99 12.60 4.53
N GLN A 278 4.34 11.41 4.04
CA GLN A 278 3.61 10.17 4.31
C GLN A 278 4.56 9.02 4.60
N VAL A 279 4.07 8.02 5.32
CA VAL A 279 4.77 6.77 5.63
C VAL A 279 3.81 5.60 5.48
N ASP A 280 4.30 4.49 4.93
CA ASP A 280 3.58 3.21 4.95
C ASP A 280 4.53 2.04 5.21
N VAL A 281 3.99 0.91 5.67
CA VAL A 281 4.76 -0.24 6.14
C VAL A 281 4.29 -1.51 5.47
N GLY A 282 5.18 -2.13 4.71
CA GLY A 282 4.93 -3.40 4.05
C GLY A 282 4.80 -4.58 5.02
N ILE A 283 4.18 -5.66 4.56
CA ILE A 283 4.01 -6.89 5.34
C ILE A 283 5.34 -7.53 5.79
N ASP A 284 6.44 -7.24 5.07
CA ASP A 284 7.79 -7.66 5.42
C ASP A 284 8.47 -6.76 6.47
N GLY A 285 7.76 -5.70 6.91
CA GLY A 285 8.25 -4.68 7.82
C GLY A 285 9.12 -3.60 7.16
N SER A 286 9.26 -3.58 5.83
CA SER A 286 9.91 -2.48 5.13
C SER A 286 9.08 -1.20 5.27
N VAL A 287 9.76 -0.09 5.54
CA VAL A 287 9.14 1.23 5.79
C VAL A 287 9.40 2.12 4.59
N TYR A 288 8.34 2.64 4.01
CA TYR A 288 8.36 3.50 2.83
C TYR A 288 7.96 4.92 3.22
N VAL A 289 8.82 5.89 2.94
CA VAL A 289 8.58 7.29 3.32
C VAL A 289 8.54 8.17 2.08
N ALA A 290 7.46 8.89 1.89
CA ALA A 290 7.36 9.93 0.88
C ALA A 290 8.23 11.14 1.31
N ASP A 291 9.49 11.12 0.89
CA ASP A 291 10.51 12.13 1.18
C ASP A 291 10.45 13.26 0.15
N ARG A 292 9.40 14.06 0.28
CA ARG A 292 8.98 15.09 -0.67
C ARG A 292 10.10 16.05 -1.03
N GLY A 293 10.85 16.52 -0.05
CA GLY A 293 11.91 17.51 -0.25
C GLY A 293 13.18 16.96 -0.93
N LYS A 294 13.30 15.62 -1.07
CA LYS A 294 14.33 14.94 -1.85
C LYS A 294 13.80 14.25 -3.11
N SER A 295 12.53 14.47 -3.45
CA SER A 295 11.87 13.92 -4.65
C SER A 295 12.02 12.39 -4.76
N ARG A 296 11.76 11.66 -3.66
CA ARG A 296 11.96 10.21 -3.58
C ARG A 296 10.99 9.52 -2.63
N ILE A 297 10.86 8.21 -2.79
CA ILE A 297 10.43 7.33 -1.70
C ILE A 297 11.70 6.74 -1.08
N ALA A 298 11.95 7.05 0.19
CA ALA A 298 13.05 6.48 0.96
C ALA A 298 12.58 5.16 1.61
N VAL A 299 13.40 4.11 1.50
CA VAL A 299 13.05 2.78 2.00
C VAL A 299 14.00 2.37 3.12
N PHE A 300 13.41 1.96 4.24
CA PHE A 300 14.13 1.48 5.42
C PHE A 300 13.68 0.06 5.76
N ASP A 301 14.50 -0.67 6.51
CA ASP A 301 14.09 -1.94 7.07
C ASP A 301 13.30 -1.74 8.38
N ARG A 302 12.77 -2.83 8.94
CA ARG A 302 12.00 -2.84 10.19
C ARG A 302 12.76 -2.32 11.42
N LEU A 303 14.09 -2.23 11.33
CA LEU A 303 14.98 -1.74 12.39
C LEU A 303 15.40 -0.29 12.15
N GLY A 304 14.89 0.36 11.09
CA GLY A 304 15.19 1.75 10.74
C GLY A 304 16.49 1.95 9.96
N SER A 305 17.14 0.88 9.48
CA SER A 305 18.31 1.00 8.62
C SER A 305 17.89 1.34 7.20
N TYR A 306 18.53 2.35 6.61
CA TYR A 306 18.30 2.74 5.22
C TYR A 306 18.67 1.59 4.27
N LYS A 307 17.79 1.29 3.31
CA LYS A 307 17.99 0.24 2.30
C LYS A 307 18.30 0.82 0.93
N TYR A 308 17.38 1.59 0.39
CA TYR A 308 17.47 2.19 -0.95
C TYR A 308 16.43 3.31 -1.11
N GLU A 309 16.41 3.92 -2.28
CA GLU A 309 15.42 4.93 -2.66
C GLU A 309 14.82 4.64 -4.03
N ILE A 310 13.61 5.13 -4.25
CA ILE A 310 12.93 5.16 -5.53
C ILE A 310 12.80 6.61 -5.93
N LYS A 311 13.39 6.97 -7.07
CA LYS A 311 13.42 8.34 -7.61
C LYS A 311 12.84 8.45 -9.02
N ASP A 312 12.73 7.32 -9.71
CA ASP A 312 12.31 7.33 -11.11
C ASP A 312 10.98 8.06 -11.27
N SER A 313 11.00 9.10 -12.09
CA SER A 313 9.83 9.90 -12.44
C SER A 313 9.07 10.52 -11.25
N LEU A 314 9.74 10.81 -10.12
CA LEU A 314 9.18 11.52 -8.96
C LEU A 314 9.73 12.94 -8.87
N LYS A 315 8.88 13.89 -8.48
CA LYS A 315 9.23 15.30 -8.23
C LYS A 315 8.84 15.78 -6.85
N SER A 316 7.65 15.44 -6.41
CA SER A 316 7.09 15.88 -5.13
C SER A 316 6.11 14.83 -4.61
N PRO A 317 6.61 13.61 -4.25
CA PRO A 317 5.75 12.56 -3.73
C PRO A 317 5.11 13.01 -2.42
N THR A 318 3.79 12.87 -2.33
CA THR A 318 2.98 13.29 -1.18
C THR A 318 2.39 12.11 -0.43
N GLY A 319 1.89 11.11 -1.13
CA GLY A 319 1.34 9.88 -0.58
C GLY A 319 2.08 8.65 -1.09
N VAL A 320 2.17 7.64 -0.25
CA VAL A 320 2.68 6.30 -0.58
C VAL A 320 1.85 5.26 0.14
N ALA A 321 1.46 4.21 -0.59
CA ALA A 321 0.79 3.04 -0.04
C ALA A 321 1.40 1.77 -0.63
N VAL A 322 1.63 0.75 0.19
CA VAL A 322 2.21 -0.52 -0.20
C VAL A 322 1.22 -1.66 0.00
N ASP A 323 1.02 -2.48 -1.03
CA ASP A 323 0.13 -3.64 -0.94
C ASP A 323 0.84 -4.89 -0.39
N SER A 324 0.05 -5.96 -0.21
CA SER A 324 0.56 -7.27 0.24
C SER A 324 1.57 -7.90 -0.73
N ASP A 325 1.56 -7.49 -2.00
CA ASP A 325 2.53 -7.92 -3.01
C ASP A 325 3.83 -7.11 -2.96
N GLY A 326 3.85 -6.04 -2.18
CA GLY A 326 4.97 -5.09 -2.08
C GLY A 326 4.99 -4.09 -3.22
N LEU A 327 3.92 -4.00 -4.04
CA LEU A 327 3.79 -2.96 -5.05
C LEU A 327 3.46 -1.63 -4.37
N LEU A 328 4.11 -0.58 -4.80
CA LEU A 328 3.92 0.75 -4.24
C LEU A 328 3.03 1.58 -5.16
N THR A 329 2.03 2.17 -4.56
CA THR A 329 1.22 3.23 -5.19
C THR A 329 1.71 4.57 -4.64
N VAL A 330 2.04 5.51 -5.51
CA VAL A 330 2.60 6.81 -5.13
C VAL A 330 1.83 7.91 -5.84
N CYS A 331 1.39 8.94 -5.12
CA CYS A 331 0.89 10.16 -5.73
C CYS A 331 1.92 11.30 -5.61
N ASP A 332 1.97 12.13 -6.65
CA ASP A 332 2.90 13.25 -6.77
C ASP A 332 2.14 14.55 -7.06
N ASP A 333 2.20 15.52 -6.15
CA ASP A 333 1.41 16.76 -6.25
C ASP A 333 1.96 17.77 -7.26
N ASN A 334 3.21 17.63 -7.66
CA ASN A 334 3.82 18.48 -8.68
C ASN A 334 3.52 17.93 -10.09
N LEU A 335 3.52 16.61 -10.25
CA LEU A 335 3.17 15.97 -11.52
C LEU A 335 1.65 15.85 -11.71
N ASN A 336 0.87 15.93 -10.64
CA ASN A 336 -0.57 15.62 -10.62
C ASN A 336 -0.84 14.19 -11.11
N GLU A 337 -0.04 13.21 -10.67
CA GLU A 337 -0.07 11.83 -11.12
C GLU A 337 -0.25 10.86 -9.97
N LEU A 338 -0.83 9.71 -10.29
CA LEU A 338 -0.75 8.49 -9.51
C LEU A 338 0.07 7.48 -10.29
N SER A 339 1.12 6.95 -9.68
CA SER A 339 2.02 5.96 -10.29
C SER A 339 2.10 4.70 -9.45
N LEU A 340 2.26 3.56 -10.12
CA LEU A 340 2.49 2.26 -9.50
C LEU A 340 3.93 1.80 -9.77
N TYR A 341 4.60 1.32 -8.73
CA TYR A 341 5.99 0.85 -8.81
C TYR A 341 6.13 -0.58 -8.28
N THR A 342 7.11 -1.30 -8.82
CA THR A 342 7.60 -2.53 -8.17
C THR A 342 8.38 -2.20 -6.91
N PRO A 343 8.62 -3.18 -6.01
CA PRO A 343 9.54 -3.00 -4.87
C PRO A 343 10.96 -2.59 -5.26
N GLN A 344 11.36 -2.83 -6.52
CA GLN A 344 12.67 -2.41 -7.04
C GLN A 344 12.67 -1.00 -7.62
N GLY A 345 11.54 -0.29 -7.57
CA GLY A 345 11.41 1.09 -8.04
C GLY A 345 11.16 1.23 -9.55
N ILE A 346 10.75 0.18 -10.25
CA ILE A 346 10.37 0.26 -11.66
C ILE A 346 8.92 0.70 -11.77
N ARG A 347 8.65 1.78 -12.50
CA ARG A 347 7.30 2.29 -12.73
C ARG A 347 6.53 1.40 -13.70
N LEU A 348 5.41 0.85 -13.26
CA LEU A 348 4.56 -0.08 -14.01
C LEU A 348 3.42 0.63 -14.74
N SER A 349 2.81 1.62 -14.08
CA SER A 349 1.62 2.30 -14.57
C SER A 349 1.56 3.72 -14.04
N VAL A 350 0.89 4.61 -14.77
CA VAL A 350 0.67 6.00 -14.38
C VAL A 350 -0.67 6.48 -14.93
N ILE A 351 -1.38 7.27 -14.13
CA ILE A 351 -2.58 8.00 -14.53
C ILE A 351 -2.58 9.40 -13.93
N SER A 352 -3.23 10.34 -14.62
CA SER A 352 -3.35 11.75 -14.23
C SER A 352 -4.76 12.30 -14.35
N GLU A 353 -5.73 11.46 -14.75
CA GLU A 353 -7.09 11.86 -15.04
C GLU A 353 -8.12 10.93 -14.38
N ALA A 354 -9.25 11.49 -14.03
CA ALA A 354 -10.43 10.78 -13.55
C ALA A 354 -11.23 10.16 -14.71
N ALA A 355 -12.26 9.36 -14.40
CA ALA A 355 -13.10 8.70 -15.40
C ALA A 355 -13.82 9.65 -16.37
N ASN A 356 -14.08 10.88 -15.95
CA ASN A 356 -14.70 11.93 -16.76
C ASN A 356 -13.69 12.76 -17.60
N GLY A 357 -12.40 12.37 -17.60
CA GLY A 357 -11.31 13.07 -18.29
C GLY A 357 -10.81 14.32 -17.58
N SER A 358 -11.28 14.64 -16.37
CA SER A 358 -10.74 15.77 -15.62
C SER A 358 -9.42 15.41 -14.94
N SER A 359 -8.42 16.27 -15.13
CA SER A 359 -7.07 16.05 -14.57
C SER A 359 -7.09 16.09 -13.04
N PHE A 360 -6.20 15.33 -12.42
CA PHE A 360 -5.92 15.42 -10.99
C PHE A 360 -5.29 16.77 -10.66
N LYS A 361 -5.48 17.20 -9.42
CA LYS A 361 -4.93 18.45 -8.92
C LYS A 361 -4.42 18.28 -7.50
N LYS A 362 -3.11 18.37 -7.35
CA LYS A 362 -2.44 18.21 -6.05
C LYS A 362 -2.95 16.99 -5.27
N PRO A 363 -2.87 15.79 -5.83
CA PRO A 363 -3.22 14.60 -5.09
C PRO A 363 -2.32 14.52 -3.85
N SER A 364 -2.89 14.14 -2.70
CA SER A 364 -2.17 14.23 -1.42
C SER A 364 -1.91 12.89 -0.78
N ASP A 365 -2.84 11.92 -0.92
CA ASP A 365 -2.73 10.66 -0.21
C ASP A 365 -3.53 9.53 -0.89
N ILE A 366 -3.32 8.28 -0.43
CA ILE A 366 -3.80 7.05 -1.06
C ILE A 366 -4.22 6.04 0.00
N ALA A 367 -5.39 5.43 -0.17
CA ALA A 367 -5.77 4.24 0.57
C ALA A 367 -6.01 3.06 -0.35
N LEU A 368 -5.64 1.85 0.09
CA LEU A 368 -5.78 0.61 -0.66
C LEU A 368 -6.86 -0.27 -0.06
N CYS A 369 -7.70 -0.86 -0.91
CA CYS A 369 -8.71 -1.85 -0.52
C CYS A 369 -8.83 -2.90 -1.61
N ASP A 370 -8.28 -4.09 -1.40
CA ASP A 370 -8.22 -5.15 -2.41
C ASP A 370 -7.64 -4.61 -3.73
N ASP A 371 -8.41 -4.69 -4.82
CA ASP A 371 -8.03 -4.18 -6.14
C ASP A 371 -8.47 -2.71 -6.37
N THR A 372 -8.92 -2.02 -5.34
CA THR A 372 -9.36 -0.62 -5.43
C THR A 372 -8.37 0.31 -4.77
N ILE A 373 -7.98 1.35 -5.47
CA ILE A 373 -7.20 2.48 -4.95
C ILE A 373 -8.16 3.64 -4.75
N PHE A 374 -8.12 4.26 -3.57
CA PHE A 374 -8.77 5.53 -3.29
C PHE A 374 -7.70 6.61 -3.31
N LEU A 375 -7.71 7.47 -4.32
CA LEU A 375 -6.83 8.62 -4.43
C LEU A 375 -7.52 9.86 -3.91
N LEU A 376 -6.90 10.55 -2.97
CA LEU A 376 -7.37 11.83 -2.48
C LEU A 376 -6.86 12.95 -3.41
N ASP A 377 -7.72 13.42 -4.31
CA ASP A 377 -7.47 14.49 -5.26
C ASP A 377 -7.81 15.85 -4.61
N SER A 378 -6.91 16.27 -3.72
CA SER A 378 -7.13 17.33 -2.72
C SER A 378 -7.43 18.69 -3.32
N GLY A 379 -6.72 19.05 -4.39
CA GLY A 379 -6.95 20.33 -5.07
C GLY A 379 -8.29 20.41 -5.80
N ASN A 380 -8.93 19.26 -6.04
CA ASN A 380 -10.29 19.17 -6.58
C ASN A 380 -11.33 18.79 -5.51
N HIS A 381 -10.94 18.65 -4.24
CA HIS A 381 -11.81 18.33 -3.10
C HIS A 381 -12.64 17.06 -3.30
N ARG A 382 -12.02 16.00 -3.85
CA ARG A 382 -12.70 14.74 -4.19
C ARG A 382 -11.81 13.53 -3.96
N ILE A 383 -12.44 12.36 -3.92
CA ILE A 383 -11.79 11.04 -3.93
C ILE A 383 -12.04 10.42 -5.30
N ILE A 384 -10.99 9.91 -5.93
CA ILE A 384 -11.07 9.11 -7.15
C ILE A 384 -10.97 7.63 -6.77
N HIS A 385 -11.95 6.85 -7.19
CA HIS A 385 -11.96 5.40 -7.05
C HIS A 385 -11.36 4.80 -8.32
N ILE A 386 -10.28 4.05 -8.17
CA ILE A 386 -9.48 3.50 -9.28
C ILE A 386 -9.43 2.00 -9.12
N LYS A 387 -9.83 1.27 -10.15
CA LYS A 387 -9.69 -0.17 -10.21
C LYS A 387 -8.30 -0.53 -10.70
N ARG A 388 -7.70 -1.51 -10.06
CA ARG A 388 -6.41 -2.07 -10.40
C ARG A 388 -6.65 -3.45 -11.02
N GLU A 389 -6.33 -3.61 -12.29
CA GLU A 389 -6.57 -4.84 -13.05
C GLU A 389 -5.24 -5.43 -13.51
N LYS A 390 -5.02 -6.72 -13.20
CA LYS A 390 -3.89 -7.48 -13.72
C LYS A 390 -4.27 -8.01 -15.11
N GLU A 391 -3.51 -7.65 -16.12
CA GLU A 391 -3.66 -8.15 -17.50
C GLU A 391 -2.40 -8.91 -17.89
N GLY A 392 -2.51 -10.21 -18.26
CA GLY A 392 -1.31 -10.97 -18.60
C GLY A 392 -1.54 -12.47 -18.77
N TYR A 393 -0.53 -13.23 -18.42
CA TYR A 393 -0.45 -14.68 -18.67
C TYR A 393 -0.27 -15.44 -17.36
N VAL A 394 -0.88 -16.62 -17.27
CA VAL A 394 -0.74 -17.54 -16.15
C VAL A 394 -0.41 -18.93 -16.69
N VAL A 395 0.64 -19.53 -16.15
CA VAL A 395 1.03 -20.91 -16.46
C VAL A 395 1.12 -21.72 -15.17
N SER A 396 0.41 -22.85 -15.11
CA SER A 396 0.47 -23.75 -13.96
C SER A 396 1.74 -24.60 -13.99
N TRP A 397 2.25 -24.94 -12.81
CA TRP A 397 3.38 -25.85 -12.65
C TRP A 397 3.13 -26.87 -11.54
N GLN A 398 3.80 -28.02 -11.64
CA GLN A 398 3.81 -29.06 -10.62
C GLN A 398 5.25 -29.47 -10.33
N GLY A 399 5.61 -29.47 -9.05
CA GLY A 399 6.93 -29.90 -8.59
C GLY A 399 7.11 -31.42 -8.64
N PRO A 400 8.33 -31.92 -8.41
CA PRO A 400 8.62 -33.34 -8.38
C PRO A 400 7.83 -34.04 -7.27
N SER A 401 7.37 -35.27 -7.56
CA SER A 401 6.74 -36.13 -6.56
C SER A 401 7.80 -36.84 -5.74
N THR A 402 7.55 -37.03 -4.45
CA THR A 402 8.37 -38.01 -3.65
C THR A 402 8.11 -39.39 -4.24
N VAL A 403 9.15 -40.03 -4.79
CA VAL A 403 9.10 -41.45 -5.07
C VAL A 403 9.16 -42.13 -3.69
N LEU A 404 8.07 -42.74 -3.25
CA LEU A 404 8.10 -43.68 -2.12
C LEU A 404 8.83 -44.90 -2.63
N GLU A 405 10.12 -45.06 -2.23
CA GLU A 405 10.82 -46.32 -2.35
C GLU A 405 10.25 -47.35 -1.39
#